data_de729f5da4b03bb62767985ccfd2d6fe
#
_entry.id   de729f5da4b03bb62767985ccfd2d6fe
#
_cell.length_a   1.000
_cell.length_b   1.000
_cell.length_c   1.000
_cell.angle_alpha   90.00
_cell.angle_beta   90.00
_cell.angle_gamma   90.00
#
_symmetry.space_group_name_H-M   'P 1'
#
loop_
_entity.id
_entity.type
_entity.pdbx_description
1 polymer ?
#
loop_
_entity_poly.entity_id
_entity_poly.type
_entity_poly.pdbx_seq_one_letter_code
_entity_poly.pdbx_strand_id
1 'polypeptide(L)'
;MKKFILFFAAILISGIGLAQTTVTGTVVDSEVGTGLPGATIVVKGTSDGVSSDFNGSFSISVDSGATLVVSYVGYESQEVVVGESANVGIIQLQPGDNILSGVTVFGSVFLAKDRQTPVAVSTLTTSEIEERIGNLELPELLNSTPGVFATGGGGAFGDSRITLRGFQQENIAVLINGMPVNDMENGRVYWSNWAGLTDVVSAMQVQRGLGSSPLPISSVGGTINIVTKSTELSEGGKISVRTGNDNYLKTVVNYNTGKMDNGSALSLLFSRTAGDGYVNGTEFEAYSYFFGYGKESDDGKHNVQFIVTGAPQIHGHRYRSFYNQALLQQYKDFGRKYNYNYGTLDGESFNMRNNFYHKPIASVNWEYTPNDKTTLSTTIYASVGRGGGTGDIGRLYGYQYFSGDLNYNGGYALRNPQTGHVDFDKIYSSNSGQATTFYNGRTYSNVVDAATGLYIVNDQDERVNGVKRNGIIRRASMNSHNWVGGLINLKKQATDNFAYQIGADLRYYKGIHYRRVDNLLGADGYRDFDKYDRVSNGAVITEAIPHNDWGRLWNVFGSTDDDPKIDYHNDGLVSWQGLFGQAEWLSLIHI
;
A
#
# COMPACT_ATOMS: atom_id res chain seq x y z
N MET A 1 28.00 60.03 -45.93
CA MET A 1 29.06 59.59 -45.02
C MET A 1 28.55 59.20 -43.60
N LYS A 2 27.69 59.97 -42.91
CA LYS A 2 27.19 59.63 -41.57
C LYS A 2 26.41 58.31 -41.46
N LYS A 3 25.67 57.91 -42.49
CA LYS A 3 24.92 56.62 -42.49
C LYS A 3 25.81 55.39 -42.71
N PHE A 4 26.97 55.56 -43.35
CA PHE A 4 27.94 54.45 -43.54
C PHE A 4 28.78 54.23 -42.28
N ILE A 5 29.04 55.21 -41.47
CA ILE A 5 29.77 55.11 -40.21
C ILE A 5 28.92 54.42 -39.16
N LEU A 6 27.58 54.65 -39.13
CA LEU A 6 26.64 53.93 -38.23
C LEU A 6 26.47 52.46 -38.62
N PHE A 7 26.56 52.15 -39.90
CA PHE A 7 26.48 50.75 -40.36
C PHE A 7 27.74 49.94 -40.02
N PHE A 8 28.92 50.58 -40.11
CA PHE A 8 30.18 49.95 -39.69
C PHE A 8 30.35 49.91 -38.18
N ALA A 9 29.80 50.85 -37.41
CA ALA A 9 29.75 50.76 -35.94
C ALA A 9 28.80 49.64 -35.44
N ALA A 10 27.68 49.39 -36.13
CA ALA A 10 26.78 48.31 -35.82
C ALA A 10 27.39 46.91 -36.10
N ILE A 11 28.24 46.79 -37.12
CA ILE A 11 28.95 45.51 -37.44
C ILE A 11 30.10 45.26 -36.44
N LEU A 12 30.70 46.31 -35.86
CA LEU A 12 31.75 46.15 -34.85
C LEU A 12 31.23 45.77 -33.45
N ILE A 13 29.93 45.98 -33.17
CA ILE A 13 29.31 45.63 -31.90
C ILE A 13 28.78 44.20 -31.92
N SER A 14 28.54 43.57 -33.09
CA SER A 14 28.08 42.20 -33.25
C SER A 14 29.18 41.13 -33.11
N GLY A 15 30.41 41.52 -32.74
CA GLY A 15 31.56 40.62 -32.67
C GLY A 15 32.05 40.24 -31.26
N ILE A 16 31.32 40.61 -30.19
CA ILE A 16 31.63 40.08 -28.85
C ILE A 16 30.89 38.75 -28.71
N GLY A 17 31.36 37.75 -29.43
CA GLY A 17 31.05 36.37 -29.12
C GLY A 17 31.71 36.05 -27.79
N LEU A 18 30.92 35.81 -26.74
CA LEU A 18 31.41 35.21 -25.52
C LEU A 18 32.00 33.85 -25.93
N ALA A 19 33.30 33.71 -25.84
CA ALA A 19 33.97 32.45 -26.17
C ALA A 19 33.63 31.44 -25.07
N GLN A 20 32.75 30.53 -25.35
CA GLN A 20 32.53 29.38 -24.48
C GLN A 20 33.80 28.53 -24.44
N THR A 21 34.23 28.19 -23.25
CA THR A 21 35.38 27.34 -23.01
C THR A 21 34.86 25.91 -22.71
N THR A 22 35.39 24.93 -23.44
CA THR A 22 35.12 23.53 -23.12
C THR A 22 35.95 23.15 -21.89
N VAL A 23 35.24 22.86 -20.78
CA VAL A 23 35.84 22.48 -19.51
C VAL A 23 35.76 20.97 -19.35
N THR A 24 36.88 20.38 -18.92
CA THR A 24 36.98 18.95 -18.64
C THR A 24 37.34 18.69 -17.17
N GLY A 25 36.96 17.55 -16.64
CA GLY A 25 37.31 17.13 -15.28
C GLY A 25 36.93 15.65 -15.06
N THR A 26 37.28 15.15 -13.87
CA THR A 26 36.93 13.78 -13.47
C THR A 26 36.33 13.81 -12.08
N VAL A 27 35.14 13.21 -11.92
CA VAL A 27 34.45 13.08 -10.64
C VAL A 27 34.79 11.72 -10.03
N VAL A 28 35.30 11.70 -8.81
CA VAL A 28 35.72 10.48 -8.12
C VAL A 28 35.15 10.44 -6.70
N ASP A 29 35.04 9.23 -6.18
CA ASP A 29 34.79 8.98 -4.76
C ASP A 29 36.00 9.42 -3.92
N SER A 30 35.78 10.18 -2.86
CA SER A 30 36.88 10.71 -2.01
C SER A 30 37.54 9.65 -1.14
N GLU A 31 36.86 8.53 -0.81
CA GLU A 31 37.38 7.46 0.05
C GLU A 31 38.12 6.40 -0.75
N VAL A 32 37.59 6.01 -1.91
CA VAL A 32 38.09 4.88 -2.70
C VAL A 32 38.87 5.35 -3.93
N GLY A 33 38.68 6.60 -4.34
CA GLY A 33 39.36 7.19 -5.51
C GLY A 33 38.87 6.66 -6.87
N THR A 34 37.77 5.89 -6.90
CA THR A 34 37.20 5.38 -8.14
C THR A 34 36.34 6.43 -8.83
N GLY A 35 36.36 6.47 -10.17
CA GLY A 35 35.49 7.34 -10.95
C GLY A 35 34.02 7.07 -10.69
N LEU A 36 33.21 8.13 -10.61
CA LEU A 36 31.76 8.06 -10.41
C LEU A 36 31.02 8.20 -11.75
N PRO A 37 30.57 7.10 -12.37
CA PRO A 37 29.87 7.14 -13.65
C PRO A 37 28.45 7.68 -13.50
N GLY A 38 28.06 8.61 -14.38
CA GLY A 38 26.73 9.21 -14.35
C GLY A 38 26.57 10.33 -13.32
N ALA A 39 27.67 10.84 -12.74
CA ALA A 39 27.62 12.07 -11.94
C ALA A 39 27.08 13.23 -12.80
N THR A 40 26.19 14.02 -12.23
CA THR A 40 25.55 15.15 -12.90
C THR A 40 26.34 16.42 -12.68
N ILE A 41 26.72 17.09 -13.74
CA ILE A 41 27.46 18.36 -13.76
C ILE A 41 26.58 19.43 -14.42
N VAL A 42 26.10 20.42 -13.66
CA VAL A 42 25.18 21.46 -14.13
C VAL A 42 25.80 22.84 -13.91
N VAL A 43 25.62 23.75 -14.87
CA VAL A 43 26.01 25.16 -14.70
C VAL A 43 25.03 25.84 -13.74
N LYS A 44 25.53 26.37 -12.63
CA LYS A 44 24.70 26.97 -11.56
C LYS A 44 23.80 28.07 -12.11
N GLY A 45 22.48 27.92 -11.85
CA GLY A 45 21.47 28.89 -12.30
C GLY A 45 20.96 28.68 -13.74
N THR A 46 21.36 27.59 -14.40
CA THR A 46 20.87 27.20 -15.74
C THR A 46 20.38 25.77 -15.73
N SER A 47 19.81 25.30 -16.86
CA SER A 47 19.49 23.90 -17.11
C SER A 47 20.58 23.16 -17.91
N ASP A 48 21.69 23.81 -18.22
CA ASP A 48 22.75 23.25 -19.05
C ASP A 48 23.63 22.33 -18.20
N GLY A 49 23.71 21.05 -18.58
CA GLY A 49 24.46 20.06 -17.82
C GLY A 49 24.86 18.86 -18.66
N VAL A 50 25.81 18.09 -18.15
CA VAL A 50 26.28 16.82 -18.70
C VAL A 50 26.39 15.77 -17.59
N SER A 51 26.49 14.50 -17.99
CA SER A 51 26.82 13.41 -17.08
C SER A 51 28.24 12.90 -17.33
N SER A 52 28.92 12.45 -16.28
CA SER A 52 30.23 11.82 -16.38
C SER A 52 30.15 10.43 -17.06
N ASP A 53 31.21 10.05 -17.72
CA ASP A 53 31.40 8.74 -18.36
C ASP A 53 31.71 7.62 -17.33
N PHE A 54 31.99 6.39 -17.83
CA PHE A 54 32.30 5.23 -16.99
C PHE A 54 33.55 5.40 -16.09
N ASN A 55 34.45 6.31 -16.43
CA ASN A 55 35.65 6.62 -15.64
C ASN A 55 35.44 7.87 -14.75
N GLY A 56 34.23 8.41 -14.69
CA GLY A 56 33.93 9.64 -13.98
C GLY A 56 34.29 10.92 -14.75
N SER A 57 34.80 10.83 -15.99
CA SER A 57 35.25 11.99 -16.77
C SER A 57 34.09 12.70 -17.45
N PHE A 58 34.16 14.03 -17.55
CA PHE A 58 33.15 14.84 -18.19
C PHE A 58 33.76 15.97 -19.05
N SER A 59 32.96 16.48 -19.96
CA SER A 59 33.29 17.64 -20.81
C SER A 59 32.03 18.48 -20.99
N ILE A 60 32.11 19.78 -20.64
CA ILE A 60 31.00 20.73 -20.72
C ILE A 60 31.47 22.06 -21.27
N SER A 61 30.68 22.71 -22.15
CA SER A 61 30.96 24.04 -22.65
C SER A 61 30.29 25.08 -21.78
N VAL A 62 31.09 26.00 -21.19
CA VAL A 62 30.59 27.00 -20.24
C VAL A 62 31.29 28.32 -20.46
N ASP A 63 30.69 29.39 -19.95
CA ASP A 63 31.31 30.72 -19.93
C ASP A 63 32.45 30.78 -18.89
N SER A 64 33.48 31.54 -19.16
CA SER A 64 34.59 31.72 -18.21
C SER A 64 34.08 32.35 -16.91
N GLY A 65 34.45 31.73 -15.76
CA GLY A 65 34.01 32.16 -14.44
C GLY A 65 32.68 31.53 -14.00
N ALA A 66 32.08 30.63 -14.81
CA ALA A 66 30.88 29.88 -14.41
C ALA A 66 31.16 28.98 -13.19
N THR A 67 30.14 28.75 -12.40
CA THR A 67 30.20 27.77 -11.30
C THR A 67 29.49 26.50 -11.74
N LEU A 68 30.17 25.37 -11.65
CA LEU A 68 29.58 24.03 -11.85
C LEU A 68 29.07 23.47 -10.52
N VAL A 69 27.88 22.93 -10.52
CA VAL A 69 27.35 22.12 -9.42
C VAL A 69 27.50 20.66 -9.83
N VAL A 70 28.35 19.95 -9.12
CA VAL A 70 28.62 18.51 -9.34
C VAL A 70 27.90 17.72 -8.28
N SER A 71 27.06 16.78 -8.69
CA SER A 71 26.26 15.96 -7.80
C SER A 71 26.25 14.50 -8.26
N TYR A 72 26.18 13.59 -7.30
CA TYR A 72 26.02 12.17 -7.55
C TYR A 72 25.15 11.56 -6.46
N VAL A 73 24.34 10.56 -6.80
CA VAL A 73 23.45 9.91 -5.84
C VAL A 73 24.26 9.27 -4.71
N GLY A 74 23.97 9.65 -3.46
CA GLY A 74 24.71 9.18 -2.28
C GLY A 74 25.95 10.00 -1.92
N TYR A 75 26.19 11.14 -2.54
CA TYR A 75 27.34 12.03 -2.29
C TYR A 75 26.89 13.46 -2.03
N GLU A 76 27.67 14.20 -1.27
CA GLU A 76 27.47 15.63 -1.09
C GLU A 76 27.77 16.38 -2.40
N SER A 77 26.86 17.29 -2.77
CA SER A 77 27.07 18.11 -3.96
C SER A 77 28.19 19.12 -3.73
N GLN A 78 29.07 19.29 -4.71
CA GLN A 78 30.18 20.22 -4.65
C GLN A 78 30.06 21.29 -5.72
N GLU A 79 30.31 22.55 -5.32
CA GLU A 79 30.42 23.68 -6.27
C GLU A 79 31.88 23.89 -6.68
N VAL A 80 32.12 23.97 -7.99
CA VAL A 80 33.46 24.19 -8.57
C VAL A 80 33.41 25.41 -9.47
N VAL A 81 34.18 26.39 -9.15
CA VAL A 81 34.30 27.63 -10.00
C VAL A 81 35.27 27.34 -11.13
N VAL A 82 34.84 27.56 -12.36
CA VAL A 82 35.66 27.40 -13.55
C VAL A 82 36.64 28.60 -13.63
N GLY A 83 37.90 28.29 -13.45
CA GLY A 83 38.99 29.27 -13.58
C GLY A 83 39.41 29.48 -15.04
N GLU A 84 40.62 30.05 -15.23
CA GLU A 84 41.21 30.25 -16.58
C GLU A 84 41.65 28.92 -17.23
N SER A 85 41.74 27.82 -16.45
CA SER A 85 42.11 26.50 -16.95
C SER A 85 40.90 25.76 -17.52
N ALA A 86 41.04 25.24 -18.72
CA ALA A 86 40.05 24.37 -19.34
C ALA A 86 39.90 22.99 -18.68
N ASN A 87 40.70 22.68 -17.67
CA ASN A 87 40.62 21.44 -16.88
C ASN A 87 40.49 21.80 -15.40
N VAL A 88 39.36 21.41 -14.79
CA VAL A 88 39.08 21.59 -13.36
C VAL A 88 39.68 20.50 -12.49
N GLY A 89 40.36 19.51 -13.09
CA GLY A 89 41.05 18.46 -12.38
C GLY A 89 40.12 17.38 -11.85
N ILE A 90 40.52 16.78 -10.72
CA ILE A 90 39.76 15.74 -10.04
C ILE A 90 38.84 16.40 -9.01
N ILE A 91 37.54 16.16 -9.13
CA ILE A 91 36.53 16.59 -8.19
C ILE A 91 36.20 15.39 -7.31
N GLN A 92 36.57 15.47 -6.04
CA GLN A 92 36.35 14.41 -5.07
C GLN A 92 35.02 14.65 -4.35
N LEU A 93 34.00 13.89 -4.69
CA LEU A 93 32.77 13.94 -3.93
C LEU A 93 32.92 13.11 -2.65
N GLN A 94 32.56 13.68 -1.54
CA GLN A 94 32.44 12.99 -0.27
C GLN A 94 31.21 12.09 -0.31
N PRO A 95 31.30 10.78 0.05
CA PRO A 95 30.10 10.04 0.35
C PRO A 95 29.31 10.86 1.38
N GLY A 96 28.11 11.23 1.04
CA GLY A 96 27.28 11.99 1.96
C GLY A 96 27.06 11.13 3.19
N ASP A 97 27.47 11.61 4.35
CA ASP A 97 27.01 11.03 5.64
C ASP A 97 25.47 11.00 5.71
N ASN A 98 24.85 11.49 4.68
CA ASN A 98 23.47 11.92 4.53
C ASN A 98 22.61 11.08 3.59
N ILE A 99 22.90 9.81 3.33
CA ILE A 99 21.88 8.93 2.75
C ILE A 99 20.64 8.86 3.66
N LEU A 100 20.78 9.27 4.92
CA LEU A 100 19.68 9.38 5.89
C LEU A 100 19.58 10.75 6.60
N SER A 101 20.47 11.72 6.38
CA SER A 101 20.36 13.03 7.04
C SER A 101 19.31 13.95 6.39
N GLY A 102 18.76 13.60 5.23
CA GLY A 102 17.54 14.19 4.69
C GLY A 102 16.25 13.57 5.22
N VAL A 103 16.30 12.40 5.84
CA VAL A 103 15.11 11.77 6.43
C VAL A 103 15.04 12.15 7.91
N THR A 104 14.54 13.33 8.22
CA THR A 104 14.17 13.68 9.58
C THR A 104 12.97 12.81 9.96
N VAL A 105 13.18 11.95 10.91
CA VAL A 105 12.20 10.98 11.36
C VAL A 105 11.26 11.66 12.34
N PHE A 106 9.98 11.73 12.00
CA PHE A 106 8.98 12.21 12.91
C PHE A 106 8.53 11.15 13.89
N GLY A 107 8.29 11.57 15.10
CA GLY A 107 7.64 10.76 16.10
C GLY A 107 8.51 9.66 16.66
N SER A 108 7.90 8.55 16.98
CA SER A 108 8.51 7.35 17.53
C SER A 108 9.25 6.48 16.48
N VAL A 109 9.46 6.97 15.25
CA VAL A 109 10.17 6.20 14.23
C VAL A 109 11.66 6.19 14.53
N PHE A 110 12.13 5.10 15.09
CA PHE A 110 13.54 4.85 15.22
C PHE A 110 14.06 4.23 13.92
N LEU A 111 14.67 5.04 13.06
CA LEU A 111 15.48 4.50 11.99
C LEU A 111 16.86 4.15 12.56
N ALA A 112 17.17 2.86 12.58
CA ALA A 112 18.49 2.41 12.97
C ALA A 112 19.50 2.89 11.94
N LYS A 113 20.60 3.50 12.42
CA LYS A 113 21.70 3.89 11.55
C LYS A 113 22.52 2.64 11.22
N ASP A 114 22.79 2.42 9.93
CA ASP A 114 23.62 1.30 9.49
C ASP A 114 24.98 1.38 10.15
N ARG A 115 25.50 0.21 10.60
CA ARG A 115 26.77 0.05 11.31
C ARG A 115 26.92 0.80 12.66
N GLN A 116 25.96 1.63 13.06
CA GLN A 116 26.00 2.32 14.36
C GLN A 116 25.05 1.70 15.38
N THR A 117 23.94 1.12 14.93
CA THR A 117 22.99 0.45 15.80
C THR A 117 23.25 -1.06 15.78
N PRO A 118 23.31 -1.76 16.93
CA PRO A 118 23.66 -3.19 17.01
C PRO A 118 22.50 -4.09 16.58
N VAL A 119 21.82 -3.76 15.50
CA VAL A 119 20.72 -4.53 14.90
C VAL A 119 20.94 -4.69 13.41
N ALA A 120 20.51 -5.83 12.87
CA ALA A 120 20.58 -6.06 11.43
C ALA A 120 19.47 -5.27 10.73
N VAL A 121 19.84 -4.24 10.02
CA VAL A 121 18.95 -3.34 9.26
C VAL A 121 19.18 -3.45 7.77
N SER A 122 18.15 -3.13 7.01
CA SER A 122 18.24 -2.85 5.57
C SER A 122 17.30 -1.70 5.27
N THR A 123 17.79 -0.70 4.56
CA THR A 123 17.00 0.47 4.17
C THR A 123 16.88 0.51 2.66
N LEU A 124 15.68 0.73 2.14
CA LEU A 124 15.41 1.06 0.75
C LEU A 124 15.16 2.56 0.67
N THR A 125 15.93 3.22 -0.18
CA THR A 125 15.79 4.65 -0.48
C THR A 125 14.68 4.91 -1.49
N THR A 126 14.25 6.16 -1.63
CA THR A 126 13.26 6.58 -2.66
C THR A 126 13.68 6.15 -4.05
N SER A 127 14.95 6.36 -4.42
CA SER A 127 15.51 5.99 -5.73
C SER A 127 15.41 4.49 -5.99
N GLU A 128 15.80 3.66 -5.02
CA GLU A 128 15.69 2.19 -5.15
C GLU A 128 14.24 1.72 -5.25
N ILE A 129 13.31 2.39 -4.53
CA ILE A 129 11.88 2.10 -4.61
C ILE A 129 11.36 2.47 -6.01
N GLU A 130 11.68 3.66 -6.52
CA GLU A 130 11.25 4.10 -7.85
C GLU A 130 11.76 3.20 -8.98
N GLU A 131 13.00 2.73 -8.89
CA GLU A 131 13.58 1.80 -9.88
C GLU A 131 12.89 0.44 -9.90
N ARG A 132 12.51 -0.08 -8.72
CA ARG A 132 12.05 -1.46 -8.57
C ARG A 132 10.54 -1.61 -8.60
N ILE A 133 9.79 -0.52 -8.32
CA ILE A 133 8.35 -0.62 -8.08
C ILE A 133 7.59 -1.24 -9.26
N GLY A 134 7.88 -0.85 -10.51
CA GLY A 134 7.18 -1.36 -11.68
C GLY A 134 5.67 -1.51 -11.43
N ASN A 135 5.19 -2.76 -11.47
CA ASN A 135 3.84 -3.18 -11.12
C ASN A 135 3.79 -3.97 -9.79
N LEU A 136 4.89 -4.00 -9.03
CA LEU A 136 4.98 -4.73 -7.77
C LEU A 136 4.13 -4.07 -6.68
N GLU A 137 3.64 -4.89 -5.76
CA GLU A 137 3.05 -4.41 -4.52
C GLU A 137 4.14 -4.07 -3.49
N LEU A 138 3.79 -3.25 -2.51
CA LEU A 138 4.73 -2.76 -1.49
C LEU A 138 5.52 -3.88 -0.78
N PRO A 139 4.92 -5.01 -0.36
CA PRO A 139 5.69 -6.10 0.23
C PRO A 139 6.70 -6.74 -0.71
N GLU A 140 6.38 -6.83 -2.00
CA GLU A 140 7.22 -7.49 -3.00
C GLU A 140 8.52 -6.73 -3.27
N LEU A 141 8.52 -5.40 -3.07
CA LEU A 141 9.73 -4.58 -3.10
C LEU A 141 10.79 -5.03 -2.10
N LEU A 142 10.34 -5.60 -0.98
CA LEU A 142 11.22 -6.06 0.09
C LEU A 142 11.86 -7.43 -0.17
N ASN A 143 11.52 -8.13 -1.26
CA ASN A 143 12.10 -9.44 -1.59
C ASN A 143 13.63 -9.41 -1.81
N SER A 144 14.19 -8.25 -2.14
CA SER A 144 15.65 -8.07 -2.20
C SER A 144 16.31 -7.92 -0.83
N THR A 145 15.52 -7.77 0.23
CA THR A 145 16.01 -7.61 1.60
C THR A 145 16.32 -8.98 2.22
N PRO A 146 17.53 -9.21 2.77
CA PRO A 146 17.87 -10.49 3.37
C PRO A 146 16.88 -10.92 4.45
N GLY A 147 16.39 -12.15 4.36
CA GLY A 147 15.46 -12.75 5.31
C GLY A 147 13.99 -12.36 5.14
N VAL A 148 13.67 -11.52 4.16
CA VAL A 148 12.30 -11.22 3.76
C VAL A 148 11.88 -12.16 2.64
N PHE A 149 10.64 -12.64 2.71
CA PHE A 149 9.98 -13.36 1.63
C PHE A 149 8.54 -12.84 1.51
N ALA A 150 8.26 -12.20 0.41
CA ALA A 150 6.93 -11.70 0.08
C ALA A 150 6.40 -12.38 -1.18
N THR A 151 5.12 -12.69 -1.17
CA THR A 151 4.42 -13.30 -2.31
C THR A 151 3.13 -12.57 -2.57
N GLY A 152 2.81 -12.34 -3.85
CA GLY A 152 1.46 -12.00 -4.26
C GLY A 152 0.51 -13.15 -3.94
N GLY A 153 -0.57 -12.87 -3.24
CA GLY A 153 -1.64 -13.84 -2.97
C GLY A 153 -2.70 -13.80 -4.06
N GLY A 154 -3.72 -14.67 -3.94
CA GLY A 154 -4.95 -14.59 -4.72
C GLY A 154 -4.84 -14.67 -6.26
N GLY A 155 -3.67 -14.50 -6.80
CA GLY A 155 -3.39 -14.54 -8.25
C GLY A 155 -3.44 -13.19 -8.95
N ALA A 156 -3.60 -12.09 -8.19
CA ALA A 156 -3.58 -10.71 -8.69
C ALA A 156 -3.25 -9.71 -7.58
N PHE A 157 -3.86 -8.55 -7.64
CA PHE A 157 -3.67 -7.41 -6.77
C PHE A 157 -4.21 -7.64 -5.35
N GLY A 158 -3.51 -7.14 -4.34
CA GLY A 158 -4.05 -6.85 -3.00
C GLY A 158 -3.82 -7.90 -1.92
N ASP A 159 -3.48 -9.12 -2.29
CA ASP A 159 -3.39 -10.25 -1.36
C ASP A 159 -1.96 -10.62 -0.95
N SER A 160 -1.03 -9.71 -1.11
CA SER A 160 0.37 -9.95 -0.76
C SER A 160 0.54 -10.36 0.70
N ARG A 161 1.46 -11.27 0.92
CA ARG A 161 1.86 -11.74 2.26
C ARG A 161 3.36 -11.59 2.41
N ILE A 162 3.79 -11.30 3.62
CA ILE A 162 5.19 -11.15 3.95
C ILE A 162 5.55 -12.06 5.13
N THR A 163 6.73 -12.65 5.06
CA THR A 163 7.39 -13.29 6.18
C THR A 163 8.77 -12.69 6.35
N LEU A 164 9.22 -12.59 7.60
CA LEU A 164 10.54 -12.09 7.93
C LEU A 164 11.24 -13.12 8.82
N ARG A 165 12.36 -13.69 8.34
CA ARG A 165 13.08 -14.76 9.02
C ARG A 165 12.20 -15.98 9.36
N GLY A 166 11.20 -16.27 8.51
CA GLY A 166 10.23 -17.35 8.71
C GLY A 166 9.04 -17.00 9.61
N PHE A 167 9.05 -15.84 10.28
CA PHE A 167 7.91 -15.38 11.05
C PHE A 167 6.81 -14.83 10.14
N GLN A 168 5.57 -15.17 10.42
CA GLN A 168 4.39 -14.67 9.73
C GLN A 168 4.17 -13.18 10.07
N GLN A 169 3.42 -12.48 9.23
CA GLN A 169 3.20 -11.03 9.37
C GLN A 169 2.54 -10.60 10.69
N GLU A 170 1.81 -11.48 11.37
CA GLU A 170 1.23 -11.24 12.69
C GLU A 170 2.30 -11.05 13.78
N ASN A 171 3.52 -11.50 13.51
CA ASN A 171 4.68 -11.40 14.39
C ASN A 171 5.70 -10.36 13.90
N ILE A 172 5.32 -9.51 12.95
CA ILE A 172 6.14 -8.45 12.38
C ILE A 172 5.42 -7.12 12.63
N ALA A 173 6.09 -6.19 13.29
CA ALA A 173 5.56 -4.84 13.43
C ALA A 173 5.69 -4.10 12.10
N VAL A 174 4.60 -3.53 11.62
CA VAL A 174 4.59 -2.64 10.46
C VAL A 174 4.16 -1.26 10.91
N LEU A 175 4.99 -0.27 10.62
CA LEU A 175 4.79 1.12 11.02
C LEU A 175 4.74 2.01 9.79
N ILE A 176 3.83 2.98 9.80
CA ILE A 176 3.80 4.09 8.83
C ILE A 176 3.96 5.38 9.64
N ASN A 177 5.06 6.09 9.42
CA ASN A 177 5.43 7.28 10.20
C ASN A 177 5.35 7.05 11.72
N GLY A 178 5.80 5.88 12.19
CA GLY A 178 5.76 5.48 13.60
C GLY A 178 4.41 4.96 14.10
N MET A 179 3.35 5.08 13.33
CA MET A 179 2.05 4.55 13.68
C MET A 179 1.96 3.06 13.32
N PRO A 180 1.64 2.17 14.25
CA PRO A 180 1.40 0.76 13.95
C PRO A 180 0.16 0.58 13.09
N VAL A 181 0.27 -0.22 12.03
CA VAL A 181 -0.84 -0.50 11.09
C VAL A 181 -1.33 -1.94 11.12
N ASN A 182 -0.71 -2.77 11.92
CA ASN A 182 -1.20 -4.13 12.19
C ASN A 182 -2.62 -4.06 12.78
N ASP A 183 -3.50 -4.88 12.26
CA ASP A 183 -4.87 -4.98 12.73
C ASP A 183 -4.94 -5.33 14.22
N MET A 184 -5.83 -4.66 14.97
CA MET A 184 -5.88 -4.78 16.42
C MET A 184 -6.50 -6.09 16.93
N GLU A 185 -7.21 -6.83 16.06
CA GLU A 185 -7.88 -8.08 16.43
C GLU A 185 -7.04 -9.30 16.05
N ASN A 186 -6.38 -9.28 14.87
CA ASN A 186 -5.69 -10.44 14.34
C ASN A 186 -4.19 -10.23 14.06
N GLY A 187 -3.67 -9.01 14.23
CA GLY A 187 -2.26 -8.67 14.03
C GLY A 187 -1.80 -8.58 12.58
N ARG A 188 -2.67 -8.78 11.60
CA ARG A 188 -2.32 -8.82 10.18
C ARG A 188 -2.23 -7.43 9.56
N VAL A 189 -1.49 -7.34 8.46
CA VAL A 189 -1.52 -6.17 7.58
C VAL A 189 -2.16 -6.59 6.26
N TYR A 190 -3.19 -5.87 5.87
CA TYR A 190 -3.87 -6.04 4.59
C TYR A 190 -3.31 -5.02 3.60
N TRP A 191 -2.37 -5.46 2.77
CA TRP A 191 -1.54 -4.58 1.96
C TRP A 191 -2.29 -3.81 0.87
N SER A 192 -3.43 -4.34 0.42
CA SER A 192 -4.35 -3.63 -0.48
C SER A 192 -4.82 -2.27 0.06
N ASN A 193 -4.92 -2.14 1.39
CA ASN A 193 -5.29 -0.88 2.04
C ASN A 193 -4.22 0.21 1.93
N TRP A 194 -3.02 -0.14 1.47
CA TRP A 194 -1.83 0.71 1.42
C TRP A 194 -1.24 0.82 0.00
N ALA A 195 -2.02 0.47 -1.01
CA ALA A 195 -1.57 0.37 -2.40
C ALA A 195 -0.92 1.66 -2.96
N GLY A 196 -1.31 2.83 -2.45
CA GLY A 196 -0.75 4.12 -2.87
C GLY A 196 0.50 4.57 -2.12
N LEU A 197 0.89 3.90 -1.05
CA LEU A 197 2.05 4.34 -0.27
C LEU A 197 3.35 4.30 -1.07
N THR A 198 3.50 3.35 -1.97
CA THR A 198 4.70 3.21 -2.81
C THR A 198 5.06 4.46 -3.62
N ASP A 199 4.09 5.32 -3.88
CA ASP A 199 4.27 6.53 -4.68
C ASP A 199 4.59 7.78 -3.83
N VAL A 200 4.58 7.65 -2.49
CA VAL A 200 4.86 8.74 -1.52
C VAL A 200 5.87 8.36 -0.44
N VAL A 201 6.39 7.13 -0.49
CA VAL A 201 7.39 6.65 0.46
C VAL A 201 8.74 7.32 0.20
N SER A 202 9.31 7.94 1.23
CA SER A 202 10.66 8.49 1.21
C SER A 202 11.72 7.48 1.62
N ALA A 203 11.37 6.52 2.49
CA ALA A 203 12.24 5.42 2.88
C ALA A 203 11.45 4.24 3.43
N MET A 204 11.97 3.02 3.25
CA MET A 204 11.51 1.82 3.93
C MET A 204 12.68 1.17 4.65
N GLN A 205 12.52 0.89 5.94
CA GLN A 205 13.53 0.21 6.73
C GLN A 205 13.00 -1.09 7.31
N VAL A 206 13.77 -2.16 7.12
CA VAL A 206 13.50 -3.48 7.69
C VAL A 206 14.54 -3.78 8.76
N GLN A 207 14.10 -3.89 10.00
CA GLN A 207 14.90 -4.33 11.13
C GLN A 207 14.60 -5.79 11.42
N ARG A 208 15.63 -6.62 11.49
CA ARG A 208 15.51 -8.08 11.59
C ARG A 208 15.74 -8.57 13.01
N GLY A 209 14.75 -9.31 13.54
CA GLY A 209 14.83 -9.96 14.86
C GLY A 209 14.33 -9.10 16.01
N LEU A 210 14.52 -9.62 17.21
CA LEU A 210 14.22 -8.93 18.47
C LEU A 210 15.17 -7.75 18.63
N GLY A 211 14.89 -6.67 17.99
CA GLY A 211 15.77 -5.55 18.10
C GLY A 211 14.94 -4.31 18.35
N SER A 212 15.42 -3.45 19.07
CA SER A 212 15.27 -2.00 19.07
C SER A 212 13.94 -1.34 18.59
N SER A 213 12.86 -2.06 18.32
CA SER A 213 11.56 -1.40 18.26
C SER A 213 11.19 -1.00 19.67
N PRO A 214 11.19 0.27 20.02
CA PRO A 214 10.82 0.73 21.35
C PRO A 214 9.31 0.58 21.60
N LEU A 215 8.54 0.23 20.58
CA LEU A 215 7.08 0.16 20.69
C LEU A 215 6.61 -1.16 21.29
N PRO A 216 5.58 -1.13 22.15
CA PRO A 216 5.02 -2.30 22.80
C PRO A 216 4.10 -3.08 21.83
N ILE A 217 4.64 -3.55 20.72
CA ILE A 217 3.92 -4.37 19.73
C ILE A 217 4.68 -5.66 19.46
N SER A 218 3.94 -6.70 19.08
CA SER A 218 4.55 -7.98 18.73
C SER A 218 5.47 -7.81 17.51
N SER A 219 6.77 -8.00 17.69
CA SER A 219 7.79 -7.80 16.65
C SER A 219 8.91 -8.82 16.72
N VAL A 220 8.61 -10.07 17.10
CA VAL A 220 9.59 -11.16 17.22
C VAL A 220 10.32 -11.41 15.90
N GLY A 221 9.63 -11.32 14.79
CA GLY A 221 10.20 -11.45 13.44
C GLY A 221 11.06 -10.25 13.06
N GLY A 222 10.68 -9.07 13.51
CA GLY A 222 11.30 -7.79 13.20
C GLY A 222 10.29 -6.67 12.98
N THR A 223 10.79 -5.56 12.46
CA THR A 223 9.99 -4.35 12.23
C THR A 223 10.18 -3.83 10.80
N ILE A 224 9.10 -3.42 10.16
CA ILE A 224 9.10 -2.72 8.87
C ILE A 224 8.61 -1.30 9.13
N ASN A 225 9.48 -0.32 8.92
CA ASN A 225 9.16 1.10 9.01
C ASN A 225 9.00 1.70 7.61
N ILE A 226 7.88 2.34 7.36
CA ILE A 226 7.57 3.07 6.13
C ILE A 226 7.50 4.54 6.48
N VAL A 227 8.29 5.37 5.82
CA VAL A 227 8.35 6.81 6.08
C VAL A 227 7.85 7.56 4.87
N THR A 228 6.94 8.51 5.10
CA THR A 228 6.45 9.46 4.10
C THR A 228 6.66 10.87 4.65
N LYS A 229 7.30 11.76 3.90
CA LYS A 229 7.64 13.08 4.43
C LYS A 229 7.50 14.18 3.40
N SER A 230 6.63 15.14 3.69
CA SER A 230 6.31 16.25 2.79
C SER A 230 7.37 17.35 2.77
N THR A 231 7.98 17.67 3.92
CA THR A 231 8.93 18.79 4.04
C THR A 231 10.31 18.51 3.47
N GLU A 232 10.62 17.27 3.14
CA GLU A 232 11.90 16.85 2.55
C GLU A 232 11.83 16.62 1.04
N LEU A 233 10.62 16.68 0.47
CA LEU A 233 10.44 16.54 -0.95
C LEU A 233 10.82 17.83 -1.67
N SER A 234 11.52 17.71 -2.78
CA SER A 234 11.83 18.84 -3.65
C SER A 234 10.55 19.39 -4.29
N GLU A 235 10.53 20.69 -4.59
CA GLU A 235 9.46 21.29 -5.38
C GLU A 235 9.35 20.59 -6.74
N GLY A 236 8.11 20.26 -7.13
CA GLY A 236 7.85 19.69 -8.44
C GLY A 236 6.59 18.85 -8.50
N GLY A 237 6.21 18.50 -9.70
CA GLY A 237 5.09 17.60 -9.98
C GLY A 237 5.50 16.51 -10.95
N LYS A 238 4.88 15.33 -10.81
CA LYS A 238 5.12 14.17 -11.66
C LYS A 238 3.78 13.56 -12.10
N ILE A 239 3.66 13.30 -13.37
CA ILE A 239 2.61 12.46 -13.93
C ILE A 239 3.27 11.20 -14.47
N SER A 240 2.84 10.05 -14.00
CA SER A 240 3.35 8.77 -14.50
C SER A 240 2.21 7.86 -14.94
N VAL A 241 2.44 7.15 -16.04
CA VAL A 241 1.55 6.10 -16.55
C VAL A 241 2.37 4.83 -16.66
N ARG A 242 1.87 3.74 -16.06
CA ARG A 242 2.51 2.43 -16.10
C ARG A 242 1.54 1.44 -16.70
N THR A 243 2.01 0.63 -17.63
CA THR A 243 1.25 -0.45 -18.26
C THR A 243 1.93 -1.79 -18.04
N GLY A 244 1.19 -2.87 -18.07
CA GLY A 244 1.71 -4.21 -17.87
C GLY A 244 0.81 -5.28 -18.47
N ASN A 245 1.10 -6.53 -18.15
CA ASN A 245 0.30 -7.67 -18.57
C ASN A 245 -1.12 -7.61 -17.99
N ASP A 246 -2.04 -8.35 -18.61
CA ASP A 246 -3.43 -8.51 -18.17
C ASP A 246 -4.12 -7.15 -17.96
N ASN A 247 -3.93 -6.23 -18.94
CA ASN A 247 -4.51 -4.89 -18.98
C ASN A 247 -4.16 -4.00 -17.76
N TYR A 248 -3.06 -4.29 -17.07
CA TYR A 248 -2.59 -3.45 -15.99
C TYR A 248 -2.36 -2.01 -16.47
N LEU A 249 -3.01 -1.07 -15.81
CA LEU A 249 -2.85 0.37 -16.02
C LEU A 249 -2.81 1.09 -14.68
N LYS A 250 -1.72 1.80 -14.41
CA LYS A 250 -1.61 2.71 -13.26
C LYS A 250 -1.30 4.12 -13.75
N THR A 251 -2.10 5.07 -13.29
CA THR A 251 -1.86 6.50 -13.50
C THR A 251 -1.64 7.16 -12.15
N VAL A 252 -0.59 7.95 -12.02
CA VAL A 252 -0.24 8.69 -10.80
C VAL A 252 -0.02 10.14 -11.14
N VAL A 253 -0.61 11.02 -10.34
CA VAL A 253 -0.35 12.46 -10.36
C VAL A 253 0.08 12.87 -8.97
N ASN A 254 1.24 13.47 -8.84
CA ASN A 254 1.70 14.05 -7.59
C ASN A 254 2.21 15.48 -7.78
N TYR A 255 2.17 16.24 -6.70
CA TYR A 255 2.73 17.58 -6.65
C TYR A 255 3.24 17.88 -5.23
N ASN A 256 4.43 18.46 -5.16
CA ASN A 256 5.08 18.90 -3.93
C ASN A 256 5.49 20.35 -4.07
N THR A 257 5.23 21.18 -3.07
CA THR A 257 5.66 22.57 -3.06
C THR A 257 7.14 22.74 -2.71
N GLY A 258 7.79 21.68 -2.21
CA GLY A 258 9.03 21.85 -1.47
C GLY A 258 8.81 22.62 -0.16
N LYS A 259 9.87 22.87 0.57
CA LYS A 259 9.84 23.72 1.77
C LYS A 259 9.84 25.19 1.34
N MET A 260 8.72 25.87 1.58
CA MET A 260 8.53 27.29 1.29
C MET A 260 9.27 28.17 2.31
N ASP A 261 9.48 29.46 1.98
CA ASP A 261 10.18 30.42 2.84
C ASP A 261 9.60 30.54 4.26
N ASN A 262 8.31 30.33 4.38
CA ASN A 262 7.63 30.35 5.69
C ASN A 262 7.80 29.04 6.48
N GLY A 263 8.64 28.10 6.03
CA GLY A 263 8.88 26.80 6.66
C GLY A 263 7.78 25.76 6.47
N SER A 264 6.74 26.04 5.66
CA SER A 264 5.69 25.05 5.36
C SER A 264 5.97 24.28 4.07
N ALA A 265 5.37 23.11 3.93
CA ALA A 265 5.39 22.30 2.71
C ALA A 265 4.05 21.58 2.53
N LEU A 266 3.66 21.38 1.28
CA LEU A 266 2.45 20.64 0.90
C LEU A 266 2.82 19.54 -0.09
N SER A 267 2.25 18.36 0.10
CA SER A 267 2.36 17.23 -0.83
C SER A 267 0.98 16.67 -1.14
N LEU A 268 0.71 16.48 -2.40
CA LEU A 268 -0.52 15.91 -2.91
C LEU A 268 -0.20 14.73 -3.83
N LEU A 269 -0.97 13.65 -3.71
CA LEU A 269 -0.95 12.55 -4.66
C LEU A 269 -2.35 12.01 -4.87
N PHE A 270 -2.63 11.67 -6.11
CA PHE A 270 -3.77 10.86 -6.50
C PHE A 270 -3.34 9.83 -7.54
N SER A 271 -3.82 8.59 -7.39
CA SER A 271 -3.55 7.53 -8.37
C SER A 271 -4.77 6.64 -8.59
N ARG A 272 -4.84 6.04 -9.78
CA ARG A 272 -5.75 4.95 -10.12
C ARG A 272 -4.95 3.79 -10.66
N THR A 273 -5.23 2.59 -10.18
CA THR A 273 -4.65 1.34 -10.66
C THR A 273 -5.78 0.38 -11.00
N ALA A 274 -5.77 -0.21 -12.19
CA ALA A 274 -6.76 -1.19 -12.61
C ALA A 274 -6.12 -2.25 -13.51
N GLY A 275 -6.76 -3.41 -13.61
CA GLY A 275 -6.34 -4.50 -14.49
C GLY A 275 -7.24 -5.73 -14.35
N ASP A 276 -7.08 -6.69 -15.27
CA ASP A 276 -7.89 -7.92 -15.29
C ASP A 276 -7.36 -8.98 -14.30
N GLY A 277 -6.08 -8.84 -13.91
CA GLY A 277 -5.38 -9.88 -13.14
C GLY A 277 -5.00 -11.09 -14.00
N TYR A 278 -4.00 -11.83 -13.55
CA TYR A 278 -3.52 -13.03 -14.29
C TYR A 278 -4.53 -14.18 -14.24
N VAL A 279 -5.31 -14.28 -13.19
CA VAL A 279 -6.25 -15.38 -12.92
C VAL A 279 -7.66 -14.93 -13.28
N ASN A 280 -8.47 -15.83 -13.85
CA ASN A 280 -9.85 -15.53 -14.22
C ASN A 280 -10.65 -15.01 -13.01
N GLY A 281 -11.36 -13.89 -13.17
CA GLY A 281 -12.17 -13.28 -12.13
C GLY A 281 -11.36 -12.59 -11.03
N THR A 282 -10.13 -12.16 -11.33
CA THR A 282 -9.30 -11.38 -10.40
C THR A 282 -9.09 -9.95 -10.88
N GLU A 283 -10.06 -9.42 -11.60
CA GLU A 283 -10.12 -8.02 -11.99
C GLU A 283 -10.03 -7.14 -10.73
N PHE A 284 -9.32 -6.02 -10.86
CA PHE A 284 -9.14 -5.09 -9.76
C PHE A 284 -9.21 -3.65 -10.21
N GLU A 285 -9.70 -2.82 -9.29
CA GLU A 285 -9.64 -1.37 -9.40
C GLU A 285 -9.36 -0.77 -8.02
N ALA A 286 -8.38 0.12 -7.97
CA ALA A 286 -7.96 0.78 -6.75
C ALA A 286 -7.63 2.24 -7.03
N TYR A 287 -7.97 3.10 -6.09
CA TYR A 287 -7.54 4.48 -6.06
C TYR A 287 -6.63 4.69 -4.87
N SER A 288 -5.79 5.72 -4.92
CA SER A 288 -5.00 6.12 -3.76
C SER A 288 -4.90 7.63 -3.72
N TYR A 289 -4.93 8.18 -2.55
CA TYR A 289 -4.75 9.59 -2.31
C TYR A 289 -3.84 9.83 -1.11
N PHE A 290 -3.08 10.89 -1.19
CA PHE A 290 -2.24 11.37 -0.12
C PHE A 290 -2.31 12.90 -0.07
N PHE A 291 -2.50 13.42 1.12
CA PHE A 291 -2.38 14.82 1.47
C PHE A 291 -1.41 14.92 2.63
N GLY A 292 -0.33 15.65 2.46
CA GLY A 292 0.66 15.92 3.49
C GLY A 292 0.89 17.42 3.62
N TYR A 293 0.76 17.95 4.83
CA TYR A 293 1.14 19.31 5.17
C TYR A 293 2.16 19.30 6.29
N GLY A 294 3.31 19.91 6.06
CA GLY A 294 4.37 20.06 7.05
C GLY A 294 4.61 21.52 7.41
N LYS A 295 4.99 21.80 8.64
CA LYS A 295 5.38 23.11 9.12
C LYS A 295 6.52 22.98 10.12
N GLU A 296 7.62 23.67 9.83
CA GLU A 296 8.74 23.86 10.73
C GLU A 296 8.69 25.27 11.30
N SER A 297 8.93 25.42 12.61
CA SER A 297 9.01 26.74 13.24
C SER A 297 10.28 27.49 12.85
N ASP A 298 10.25 28.82 12.94
CA ASP A 298 11.37 29.67 12.55
C ASP A 298 12.64 29.43 13.39
N ASP A 299 12.48 28.96 14.63
CA ASP A 299 13.60 28.56 15.50
C ASP A 299 14.07 27.11 15.30
N GLY A 300 13.48 26.39 14.33
CA GLY A 300 13.80 25.01 14.00
C GLY A 300 13.46 23.97 15.07
N LYS A 301 12.85 24.39 16.20
CA LYS A 301 12.62 23.49 17.33
C LYS A 301 11.34 22.69 17.24
N HIS A 302 10.35 23.18 16.52
CA HIS A 302 9.06 22.50 16.35
C HIS A 302 8.88 22.10 14.89
N ASN A 303 8.52 20.85 14.68
CA ASN A 303 8.11 20.34 13.40
C ASN A 303 6.75 19.66 13.56
N VAL A 304 5.78 20.07 12.76
CA VAL A 304 4.43 19.52 12.75
C VAL A 304 4.13 18.99 11.37
N GLN A 305 3.60 17.78 11.28
CA GLN A 305 3.14 17.20 10.04
C GLN A 305 1.71 16.67 10.20
N PHE A 306 0.83 17.07 9.31
CA PHE A 306 -0.50 16.53 9.14
C PHE A 306 -0.56 15.68 7.88
N ILE A 307 -1.08 14.47 7.98
CA ILE A 307 -1.20 13.52 6.86
C ILE A 307 -2.61 12.98 6.82
N VAL A 308 -3.16 12.90 5.61
CA VAL A 308 -4.35 12.10 5.30
C VAL A 308 -4.02 11.22 4.11
N THR A 309 -4.26 9.92 4.24
CA THR A 309 -4.05 8.96 3.15
C THR A 309 -5.09 7.86 3.18
N GLY A 310 -5.37 7.28 2.02
CA GLY A 310 -6.26 6.14 1.90
C GLY A 310 -6.18 5.52 0.50
N ALA A 311 -6.64 4.27 0.41
CA ALA A 311 -6.61 3.48 -0.82
C ALA A 311 -7.89 2.65 -0.94
N PRO A 312 -9.03 3.25 -1.38
CA PRO A 312 -10.23 2.46 -1.68
C PRO A 312 -9.96 1.52 -2.85
N GLN A 313 -10.36 0.27 -2.70
CA GLN A 313 -10.10 -0.77 -3.68
C GLN A 313 -11.19 -1.84 -3.72
N ILE A 314 -11.33 -2.47 -4.88
CA ILE A 314 -12.16 -3.65 -5.14
C ILE A 314 -11.31 -4.60 -5.98
N HIS A 315 -11.22 -5.86 -5.58
CA HIS A 315 -10.53 -6.88 -6.37
C HIS A 315 -11.11 -8.27 -6.19
N GLY A 316 -11.03 -9.07 -7.24
CA GLY A 316 -11.42 -10.46 -7.24
C GLY A 316 -10.34 -11.36 -6.62
N HIS A 317 -10.78 -12.43 -5.97
CA HIS A 317 -9.89 -13.40 -5.30
C HIS A 317 -9.93 -14.78 -5.95
N ARG A 318 -8.75 -15.41 -5.99
CA ARG A 318 -8.65 -16.87 -6.09
C ARG A 318 -8.37 -17.48 -4.72
N TYR A 319 -9.13 -17.10 -3.70
CA TYR A 319 -8.90 -17.56 -2.35
C TYR A 319 -9.60 -18.88 -2.07
N ARG A 320 -8.91 -19.79 -1.37
CA ARG A 320 -9.47 -20.98 -0.79
C ARG A 320 -8.77 -21.35 0.52
N SER A 321 -9.58 -21.76 1.51
CA SER A 321 -9.08 -22.13 2.84
C SER A 321 -8.26 -23.43 2.85
N PHE A 322 -8.50 -24.33 1.87
CA PHE A 322 -7.85 -25.65 1.82
C PHE A 322 -7.42 -26.00 0.40
N TYR A 323 -6.18 -26.45 0.27
CA TYR A 323 -5.68 -27.08 -0.94
C TYR A 323 -5.72 -28.59 -0.75
N ASN A 324 -6.56 -29.29 -1.51
CA ASN A 324 -6.60 -30.74 -1.54
C ASN A 324 -6.18 -31.27 -2.92
N GLN A 325 -6.00 -32.58 -3.01
CA GLN A 325 -5.57 -33.24 -4.25
C GLN A 325 -6.53 -32.97 -5.42
N ALA A 326 -7.83 -32.89 -5.14
CA ALA A 326 -8.84 -32.64 -6.17
C ALA A 326 -8.72 -31.23 -6.76
N LEU A 327 -8.45 -30.19 -5.94
CA LEU A 327 -8.21 -28.85 -6.44
C LEU A 327 -6.91 -28.75 -7.23
N LEU A 328 -5.86 -29.43 -6.77
CA LEU A 328 -4.60 -29.50 -7.51
C LEU A 328 -4.80 -30.18 -8.89
N GLN A 329 -5.67 -31.18 -8.96
CA GLN A 329 -6.03 -31.81 -10.23
C GLN A 329 -6.77 -30.81 -11.15
N GLN A 330 -7.71 -30.01 -10.63
CA GLN A 330 -8.39 -28.97 -11.41
C GLN A 330 -7.40 -27.95 -12.02
N TYR A 331 -6.38 -27.52 -11.27
CA TYR A 331 -5.34 -26.65 -11.84
C TYR A 331 -4.54 -27.32 -12.95
N LYS A 332 -4.35 -28.64 -12.89
CA LYS A 332 -3.73 -29.39 -13.98
C LYS A 332 -4.64 -29.48 -15.21
N ASP A 333 -5.93 -29.72 -14.98
CA ASP A 333 -6.92 -29.93 -16.04
C ASP A 333 -7.29 -28.62 -16.76
N PHE A 334 -7.46 -27.51 -16.01
CA PHE A 334 -7.94 -26.22 -16.53
C PHE A 334 -6.87 -25.13 -16.63
N GLY A 335 -5.65 -25.40 -16.16
CA GLY A 335 -4.52 -24.51 -16.32
C GLY A 335 -4.35 -23.47 -15.21
N ARG A 336 -3.29 -22.68 -15.32
CA ARG A 336 -2.85 -21.75 -14.25
C ARG A 336 -3.78 -20.58 -14.02
N LYS A 337 -4.55 -20.14 -15.03
CA LYS A 337 -5.53 -19.07 -14.93
C LYS A 337 -6.84 -19.49 -14.27
N TYR A 338 -7.01 -20.80 -14.03
CA TYR A 338 -8.22 -21.34 -13.44
C TYR A 338 -8.49 -20.74 -12.04
N ASN A 339 -9.72 -20.30 -11.83
CA ASN A 339 -10.23 -19.84 -10.56
C ASN A 339 -11.48 -20.62 -10.15
N TYR A 340 -11.39 -21.27 -9.02
CA TYR A 340 -12.47 -22.06 -8.46
C TYR A 340 -13.73 -21.25 -8.15
N ASN A 341 -13.60 -19.95 -7.86
CA ASN A 341 -14.69 -19.06 -7.47
C ASN A 341 -15.34 -18.34 -8.66
N TYR A 342 -14.81 -18.54 -9.84
CA TYR A 342 -15.15 -17.81 -11.06
C TYR A 342 -16.15 -18.56 -11.93
N GLY A 343 -16.95 -17.80 -12.63
CA GLY A 343 -17.81 -18.19 -13.73
C GLY A 343 -18.37 -16.97 -14.45
N THR A 344 -19.46 -17.15 -15.16
CA THR A 344 -20.16 -16.06 -15.84
C THR A 344 -21.60 -15.98 -15.36
N LEU A 345 -22.13 -14.76 -15.34
CA LEU A 345 -23.53 -14.45 -15.13
C LEU A 345 -23.97 -13.49 -16.22
N ASP A 346 -24.93 -13.86 -17.04
CA ASP A 346 -25.42 -13.09 -18.21
C ASP A 346 -24.27 -12.71 -19.18
N GLY A 347 -23.32 -13.64 -19.36
CA GLY A 347 -22.14 -13.46 -20.22
C GLY A 347 -21.00 -12.63 -19.61
N GLU A 348 -21.23 -11.97 -18.48
CA GLU A 348 -20.23 -11.14 -17.82
C GLU A 348 -19.43 -11.94 -16.76
N SER A 349 -18.22 -11.46 -16.48
CA SER A 349 -17.35 -12.02 -15.42
C SER A 349 -18.05 -11.97 -14.07
N PHE A 350 -18.12 -13.08 -13.38
CA PHE A 350 -18.69 -13.17 -12.05
C PHE A 350 -17.78 -14.01 -11.14
N ASN A 351 -17.28 -13.35 -10.10
CA ASN A 351 -16.51 -14.03 -9.05
C ASN A 351 -17.30 -14.02 -7.74
N MET A 352 -17.43 -15.19 -7.12
CA MET A 352 -18.08 -15.31 -5.82
C MET A 352 -17.27 -14.65 -4.70
N ARG A 353 -15.95 -14.52 -4.89
CA ARG A 353 -15.01 -14.02 -3.89
C ARG A 353 -14.36 -12.73 -4.35
N ASN A 354 -14.80 -11.61 -3.79
CA ASN A 354 -14.19 -10.31 -3.99
C ASN A 354 -13.82 -9.71 -2.63
N ASN A 355 -12.79 -8.90 -2.60
CA ASN A 355 -12.46 -8.03 -1.48
C ASN A 355 -12.72 -6.58 -1.89
N PHE A 356 -13.26 -5.81 -0.99
CA PHE A 356 -13.50 -4.38 -1.17
C PHE A 356 -13.27 -3.68 0.15
N TYR A 357 -12.44 -2.63 0.15
CA TYR A 357 -12.10 -1.96 1.39
C TYR A 357 -11.65 -0.52 1.14
N HIS A 358 -11.96 0.36 2.09
CA HIS A 358 -11.40 1.69 2.18
C HIS A 358 -11.03 1.97 3.64
N LYS A 359 -9.75 2.25 3.88
CA LYS A 359 -9.17 2.50 5.21
C LYS A 359 -8.40 3.81 5.22
N PRO A 360 -9.07 4.99 5.21
CA PRO A 360 -8.37 6.24 5.40
C PRO A 360 -7.76 6.33 6.79
N ILE A 361 -6.60 7.00 6.84
CA ILE A 361 -5.93 7.40 8.06
C ILE A 361 -5.65 8.88 8.00
N ALA A 362 -5.94 9.56 9.11
CA ALA A 362 -5.48 10.92 9.38
C ALA A 362 -4.53 10.89 10.58
N SER A 363 -3.40 11.58 10.50
CA SER A 363 -2.44 11.69 11.60
C SER A 363 -1.87 13.09 11.72
N VAL A 364 -1.57 13.47 12.96
CA VAL A 364 -0.77 14.64 13.31
C VAL A 364 0.47 14.14 14.03
N ASN A 365 1.63 14.50 13.49
CA ASN A 365 2.92 14.22 14.10
C ASN A 365 3.53 15.55 14.53
N TRP A 366 3.93 15.64 15.78
CA TRP A 366 4.61 16.82 16.33
C TRP A 366 5.92 16.38 16.95
N GLU A 367 6.98 17.05 16.56
CA GLU A 367 8.31 16.87 17.11
C GLU A 367 8.79 18.19 17.71
N TYR A 368 9.31 18.11 18.93
CA TYR A 368 9.91 19.20 19.65
C TYR A 368 11.34 18.87 20.04
N THR A 369 12.30 19.61 19.48
CA THR A 369 13.74 19.45 19.68
C THR A 369 14.29 20.72 20.32
N PRO A 370 14.18 20.88 21.65
CA PRO A 370 14.65 22.09 22.35
C PRO A 370 16.17 22.29 22.23
N ASN A 371 16.91 21.21 22.03
CA ASN A 371 18.36 21.15 21.86
C ASN A 371 18.76 19.82 21.22
N ASP A 372 20.01 19.71 20.77
CA ASP A 372 20.56 18.54 20.04
C ASP A 372 20.52 17.22 20.86
N LYS A 373 20.29 17.29 22.16
CA LYS A 373 20.29 16.13 23.08
C LYS A 373 18.89 15.66 23.50
N THR A 374 17.85 16.38 23.12
CA THR A 374 16.48 16.08 23.58
C THR A 374 15.49 16.19 22.46
N THR A 375 14.70 15.15 22.24
CA THR A 375 13.58 15.13 21.29
C THR A 375 12.33 14.57 21.96
N LEU A 376 11.25 15.33 21.91
CA LEU A 376 9.91 14.87 22.27
C LEU A 376 9.10 14.71 21.01
N SER A 377 8.58 13.51 20.78
CA SER A 377 7.77 13.20 19.61
C SER A 377 6.38 12.76 20.02
N THR A 378 5.37 13.27 19.37
CA THR A 378 3.97 12.90 19.61
C THR A 378 3.27 12.64 18.28
N THR A 379 2.58 11.52 18.20
CA THR A 379 1.75 11.14 17.05
C THR A 379 0.34 10.89 17.55
N ILE A 380 -0.65 11.56 16.96
CA ILE A 380 -2.08 11.29 17.17
C ILE A 380 -2.67 10.90 15.85
N TYR A 381 -3.49 9.85 15.81
CA TYR A 381 -4.07 9.36 14.58
C TYR A 381 -5.48 8.82 14.76
N ALA A 382 -6.22 8.84 13.67
CA ALA A 382 -7.54 8.23 13.58
C ALA A 382 -7.69 7.51 12.22
N SER A 383 -8.42 6.41 12.22
CA SER A 383 -8.75 5.64 11.03
C SER A 383 -10.20 5.16 11.10
N VAL A 384 -10.86 5.21 9.97
CA VAL A 384 -12.20 4.66 9.79
C VAL A 384 -12.14 3.69 8.62
N GLY A 385 -12.36 2.40 8.87
CA GLY A 385 -12.34 1.37 7.83
C GLY A 385 -13.75 0.91 7.48
N ARG A 386 -14.06 0.82 6.20
CA ARG A 386 -15.31 0.28 5.68
C ARG A 386 -15.02 -0.68 4.54
N GLY A 387 -15.62 -1.87 4.62
CA GLY A 387 -15.46 -2.88 3.58
C GLY A 387 -15.58 -4.29 4.10
N GLY A 388 -15.21 -5.24 3.26
CA GLY A 388 -15.34 -6.65 3.57
C GLY A 388 -14.94 -7.57 2.43
N GLY A 389 -15.40 -8.81 2.51
CA GLY A 389 -15.17 -9.81 1.47
C GLY A 389 -16.45 -10.57 1.15
N THR A 390 -16.71 -10.80 -0.14
CA THR A 390 -17.88 -11.57 -0.58
C THR A 390 -17.68 -13.06 -0.43
N GLY A 391 -18.76 -13.80 -0.48
CA GLY A 391 -18.78 -15.25 -0.49
C GLY A 391 -20.20 -15.78 -0.61
N ASP A 392 -20.30 -17.07 -0.67
CA ASP A 392 -21.57 -17.78 -0.75
C ASP A 392 -22.28 -17.88 0.60
N ILE A 393 -23.59 -17.94 0.54
CA ILE A 393 -24.47 -18.45 1.60
C ILE A 393 -25.63 -19.19 0.95
N GLY A 394 -26.23 -20.11 1.70
CA GLY A 394 -27.26 -21.00 1.17
C GLY A 394 -26.68 -22.29 0.60
N ARG A 395 -27.57 -23.18 0.15
CA ARG A 395 -27.25 -24.49 -0.42
C ARG A 395 -28.20 -24.81 -1.55
N LEU A 396 -27.69 -25.46 -2.57
CA LEU A 396 -28.53 -26.02 -3.61
C LEU A 396 -28.67 -27.55 -3.39
N TYR A 397 -29.84 -28.01 -2.99
CA TYR A 397 -30.12 -29.42 -2.66
C TYR A 397 -29.20 -30.05 -1.62
N GLY A 398 -28.81 -29.28 -0.62
CA GLY A 398 -27.86 -29.70 0.42
C GLY A 398 -26.39 -29.57 0.04
N TYR A 399 -26.09 -29.16 -1.21
CA TYR A 399 -24.74 -28.92 -1.66
C TYR A 399 -24.36 -27.44 -1.45
N GLN A 400 -23.33 -27.20 -0.68
CA GLN A 400 -22.71 -25.90 -0.63
C GLN A 400 -21.90 -25.71 -1.91
N TYR A 401 -21.92 -24.52 -2.48
CA TYR A 401 -21.01 -24.10 -3.52
C TYR A 401 -19.54 -24.46 -3.17
N PHE A 402 -19.24 -24.43 -1.89
CA PHE A 402 -17.93 -24.56 -1.28
C PHE A 402 -17.57 -25.99 -0.83
N SER A 403 -18.44 -26.96 -0.96
CA SER A 403 -18.05 -28.33 -0.70
C SER A 403 -17.06 -28.79 -1.76
N GLY A 404 -15.82 -28.39 -1.52
CA GLY A 404 -14.72 -28.50 -2.45
C GLY A 404 -14.13 -29.88 -2.56
N ASP A 405 -14.86 -30.86 -2.18
CA ASP A 405 -14.54 -32.24 -2.50
C ASP A 405 -15.24 -32.56 -3.82
N LEU A 406 -14.47 -32.58 -4.89
CA LEU A 406 -14.94 -33.02 -6.20
C LEU A 406 -15.44 -34.50 -6.16
N ASN A 407 -15.03 -35.25 -5.15
CA ASN A 407 -15.53 -36.58 -4.88
C ASN A 407 -16.86 -36.58 -4.08
N TYR A 408 -17.23 -35.43 -3.52
CA TYR A 408 -18.57 -35.23 -2.98
C TYR A 408 -19.51 -34.80 -4.09
N ASN A 409 -20.57 -35.55 -4.32
CA ASN A 409 -21.53 -35.50 -5.44
C ASN A 409 -22.13 -34.14 -5.83
N GLY A 410 -21.68 -33.03 -5.29
CA GLY A 410 -22.25 -31.70 -5.50
C GLY A 410 -21.38 -30.69 -6.24
N GLY A 411 -20.07 -30.79 -6.14
CA GLY A 411 -19.16 -29.81 -6.76
C GLY A 411 -19.26 -29.77 -8.28
N TYR A 412 -19.48 -30.94 -8.90
CA TYR A 412 -19.69 -31.04 -10.35
C TYR A 412 -21.07 -30.58 -10.82
N ALA A 413 -22.07 -30.55 -9.95
CA ALA A 413 -23.41 -30.16 -10.35
C ALA A 413 -23.48 -28.73 -10.83
N LEU A 414 -22.73 -27.85 -10.20
CA LEU A 414 -22.74 -26.39 -10.41
C LEU A 414 -21.69 -25.90 -11.41
N ARG A 415 -20.86 -26.80 -11.96
CA ARG A 415 -19.71 -26.43 -12.77
C ARG A 415 -19.80 -27.01 -14.17
N ASN A 416 -19.49 -26.18 -15.15
CA ASN A 416 -19.30 -26.63 -16.53
C ASN A 416 -18.12 -27.61 -16.59
N PRO A 417 -18.30 -28.85 -17.03
CA PRO A 417 -17.24 -29.85 -17.04
C PRO A 417 -16.12 -29.58 -18.05
N GLN A 418 -16.35 -28.72 -19.05
CA GLN A 418 -15.36 -28.34 -20.05
C GLN A 418 -14.41 -27.25 -19.54
N THR A 419 -14.88 -26.36 -18.67
CA THR A 419 -14.10 -25.21 -18.19
C THR A 419 -13.77 -25.29 -16.70
N GLY A 420 -14.47 -26.13 -15.95
CA GLY A 420 -14.39 -26.16 -14.48
C GLY A 420 -15.04 -24.98 -13.79
N HIS A 421 -15.49 -23.97 -14.54
CA HIS A 421 -16.09 -22.76 -13.98
C HIS A 421 -17.52 -22.99 -13.49
N VAL A 422 -17.93 -22.15 -12.52
CA VAL A 422 -19.31 -22.18 -12.02
C VAL A 422 -20.24 -21.61 -13.07
N ASP A 423 -21.41 -22.25 -13.24
CA ASP A 423 -22.48 -21.78 -14.10
C ASP A 423 -23.48 -20.98 -13.24
N PHE A 424 -23.23 -19.68 -13.14
CA PHE A 424 -24.08 -18.80 -12.33
C PHE A 424 -25.43 -18.53 -13.00
N ASP A 425 -25.54 -18.66 -14.32
CA ASP A 425 -26.81 -18.54 -15.05
C ASP A 425 -27.77 -19.66 -14.65
N LYS A 426 -27.28 -20.89 -14.46
CA LYS A 426 -28.09 -21.99 -13.94
C LYS A 426 -28.51 -21.76 -12.49
N ILE A 427 -27.64 -21.22 -11.66
CA ILE A 427 -27.97 -20.88 -10.27
C ILE A 427 -29.05 -19.78 -10.27
N TYR A 428 -28.90 -18.75 -11.08
CA TYR A 428 -29.87 -17.66 -11.24
C TYR A 428 -31.23 -18.19 -11.68
N SER A 429 -31.27 -18.98 -12.75
CA SER A 429 -32.50 -19.58 -13.27
C SER A 429 -33.19 -20.45 -12.24
N SER A 430 -32.43 -21.28 -11.52
CA SER A 430 -32.98 -22.12 -10.46
C SER A 430 -33.53 -21.31 -9.29
N ASN A 431 -32.80 -20.26 -8.86
CA ASN A 431 -33.23 -19.39 -7.76
C ASN A 431 -34.53 -18.62 -8.10
N SER A 432 -34.71 -18.23 -9.36
CA SER A 432 -35.91 -17.55 -9.87
C SER A 432 -37.10 -18.49 -10.19
N GLY A 433 -37.01 -19.75 -9.77
CA GLY A 433 -38.08 -20.74 -9.89
C GLY A 433 -38.15 -21.46 -11.25
N GLN A 434 -37.20 -21.24 -12.16
CA GLN A 434 -37.14 -21.96 -13.44
C GLN A 434 -36.60 -23.38 -13.23
N ALA A 435 -37.25 -24.38 -13.84
CA ALA A 435 -36.79 -25.76 -13.84
C ALA A 435 -35.45 -25.86 -14.61
N THR A 436 -34.35 -25.98 -13.88
CA THR A 436 -33.01 -25.94 -14.42
C THR A 436 -32.30 -27.28 -14.24
N THR A 437 -31.80 -27.87 -15.34
CA THR A 437 -31.02 -29.10 -15.30
C THR A 437 -29.56 -28.79 -15.14
N PHE A 438 -28.98 -29.27 -14.05
CA PHE A 438 -27.56 -29.10 -13.72
C PHE A 438 -26.68 -30.22 -14.32
N TYR A 439 -25.36 -30.07 -14.22
CA TYR A 439 -24.39 -30.99 -14.84
C TYR A 439 -24.38 -32.40 -14.24
N ASN A 440 -25.02 -32.63 -13.09
CA ASN A 440 -25.26 -33.95 -12.50
C ASN A 440 -26.52 -34.64 -13.07
N GLY A 441 -27.16 -34.07 -14.09
CA GLY A 441 -28.37 -34.58 -14.72
C GLY A 441 -29.66 -34.37 -13.90
N ARG A 442 -29.61 -33.68 -12.76
CA ARG A 442 -30.76 -33.40 -11.93
C ARG A 442 -31.34 -32.03 -12.23
N THR A 443 -32.67 -31.93 -12.24
CA THR A 443 -33.39 -30.67 -12.44
C THR A 443 -33.81 -30.11 -11.10
N TYR A 444 -33.53 -28.81 -10.91
CA TYR A 444 -33.87 -28.05 -9.72
C TYR A 444 -34.61 -26.79 -10.06
N SER A 445 -35.50 -26.37 -9.17
CA SER A 445 -36.13 -25.05 -9.20
C SER A 445 -36.44 -24.60 -7.78
N ASN A 446 -36.31 -23.34 -7.49
CA ASN A 446 -36.83 -22.77 -6.24
C ASN A 446 -38.35 -22.79 -6.26
N VAL A 447 -38.96 -22.77 -5.07
CA VAL A 447 -40.42 -22.80 -4.90
C VAL A 447 -40.88 -21.51 -4.26
N VAL A 448 -41.99 -20.98 -4.76
CA VAL A 448 -42.60 -19.77 -4.18
C VAL A 448 -42.92 -20.02 -2.70
N ASP A 449 -42.55 -19.10 -1.85
CA ASP A 449 -42.95 -19.05 -0.46
C ASP A 449 -44.43 -18.70 -0.36
N ALA A 450 -45.26 -19.60 0.18
CA ALA A 450 -46.70 -19.42 0.24
C ALA A 450 -47.13 -18.25 1.13
N ALA A 451 -46.30 -17.82 2.08
CA ALA A 451 -46.60 -16.70 2.96
C ALA A 451 -46.30 -15.34 2.34
N THR A 452 -45.25 -15.29 1.51
CA THR A 452 -44.77 -14.01 0.92
C THR A 452 -45.02 -13.89 -0.57
N GLY A 453 -45.28 -15.00 -1.28
CA GLY A 453 -45.37 -15.01 -2.73
C GLY A 453 -44.02 -14.87 -3.47
N LEU A 454 -42.89 -14.93 -2.76
CA LEU A 454 -41.55 -14.67 -3.27
C LEU A 454 -40.72 -15.96 -3.45
N TYR A 455 -39.78 -15.97 -4.36
CA TYR A 455 -38.73 -16.99 -4.44
C TYR A 455 -37.64 -16.70 -3.42
N ILE A 456 -37.67 -17.39 -2.27
CA ILE A 456 -36.76 -17.16 -1.15
C ILE A 456 -35.70 -18.23 -1.08
N VAL A 457 -34.46 -17.82 -0.89
CA VAL A 457 -33.31 -18.68 -0.60
C VAL A 457 -33.03 -18.66 0.91
N ASN A 458 -32.58 -19.78 1.48
CA ASN A 458 -32.06 -19.84 2.85
C ASN A 458 -30.90 -20.84 2.97
N ASP A 459 -30.19 -20.84 4.07
CA ASP A 459 -29.10 -21.79 4.36
C ASP A 459 -29.57 -23.06 5.11
N GLN A 460 -30.82 -23.14 5.46
CA GLN A 460 -31.42 -24.23 6.22
C GLN A 460 -32.03 -25.28 5.27
N ASP A 461 -32.08 -26.52 5.73
CA ASP A 461 -32.78 -27.62 5.05
C ASP A 461 -34.31 -27.51 5.19
N GLU A 462 -34.85 -26.31 5.09
CA GLU A 462 -36.30 -26.12 5.18
C GLU A 462 -37.01 -26.76 3.99
N ARG A 463 -38.07 -27.54 4.26
CA ARG A 463 -38.93 -28.12 3.24
C ARG A 463 -40.26 -27.41 3.21
N VAL A 464 -40.63 -26.87 2.03
CA VAL A 464 -41.97 -26.38 1.78
C VAL A 464 -42.67 -27.35 0.83
N ASN A 465 -43.80 -27.86 1.23
CA ASN A 465 -44.53 -28.90 0.47
C ASN A 465 -43.65 -30.10 0.08
N GLY A 466 -42.73 -30.52 0.97
CA GLY A 466 -41.84 -31.65 0.73
C GLY A 466 -40.61 -31.33 -0.16
N VAL A 467 -40.53 -30.15 -0.77
CA VAL A 467 -39.41 -29.73 -1.59
C VAL A 467 -38.46 -28.88 -0.74
N LYS A 468 -37.17 -29.17 -0.82
CA LYS A 468 -36.16 -28.37 -0.14
C LYS A 468 -36.13 -26.99 -0.77
N ARG A 469 -36.30 -25.94 0.03
CA ARG A 469 -36.02 -24.57 -0.38
C ARG A 469 -34.51 -24.36 -0.36
N ASN A 470 -33.94 -24.39 -1.49
CA ASN A 470 -32.50 -24.27 -1.65
C ASN A 470 -32.18 -23.34 -2.78
N GLY A 471 -31.13 -22.58 -2.57
CA GLY A 471 -30.49 -21.76 -3.55
C GLY A 471 -29.18 -21.26 -2.96
N ILE A 472 -28.41 -20.58 -3.77
CA ILE A 472 -27.14 -19.98 -3.38
C ILE A 472 -27.20 -18.51 -3.75
N ILE A 473 -26.86 -17.64 -2.81
CA ILE A 473 -26.72 -16.20 -3.05
C ILE A 473 -25.30 -15.76 -2.70
N ARG A 474 -24.89 -14.58 -3.12
CA ARG A 474 -23.64 -13.96 -2.68
C ARG A 474 -23.93 -13.01 -1.52
N ARG A 475 -23.23 -13.21 -0.41
CA ARG A 475 -23.23 -12.34 0.76
C ARG A 475 -21.90 -11.60 0.87
N ALA A 476 -21.86 -10.51 1.62
CA ALA A 476 -20.64 -9.84 2.05
C ALA A 476 -20.45 -10.04 3.56
N SER A 477 -19.24 -10.44 3.99
CA SER A 477 -18.80 -10.34 5.39
C SER A 477 -18.12 -8.99 5.55
N MET A 478 -18.75 -8.11 6.30
CA MET A 478 -18.27 -6.78 6.58
C MET A 478 -17.29 -6.81 7.75
N ASN A 479 -16.14 -6.14 7.60
CA ASN A 479 -15.09 -6.00 8.60
C ASN A 479 -14.71 -4.53 8.73
N SER A 480 -15.65 -3.74 9.19
CA SER A 480 -15.48 -2.30 9.37
C SER A 480 -14.81 -1.97 10.71
N HIS A 481 -14.24 -0.79 10.84
CA HIS A 481 -13.69 -0.36 12.13
C HIS A 481 -13.68 1.16 12.30
N ASN A 482 -13.60 1.56 13.57
CA ASN A 482 -13.23 2.90 14.00
C ASN A 482 -12.04 2.77 14.94
N TRP A 483 -10.96 3.49 14.68
CA TRP A 483 -9.70 3.38 15.40
C TRP A 483 -9.13 4.76 15.69
N VAL A 484 -8.73 4.99 16.92
CA VAL A 484 -8.00 6.20 17.35
C VAL A 484 -6.83 5.79 18.23
N GLY A 485 -5.73 6.48 18.11
CA GLY A 485 -4.55 6.20 18.93
C GLY A 485 -3.64 7.40 19.05
N GLY A 486 -2.71 7.28 19.98
CA GLY A 486 -1.69 8.28 20.24
C GLY A 486 -0.43 7.66 20.83
N LEU A 487 0.70 8.16 20.35
CA LEU A 487 2.02 7.81 20.84
C LEU A 487 2.75 9.06 21.31
N ILE A 488 3.47 8.93 22.42
CA ILE A 488 4.40 9.95 22.90
C ILE A 488 5.73 9.28 23.20
N ASN A 489 6.83 9.89 22.80
CA ASN A 489 8.17 9.37 23.01
C ASN A 489 9.15 10.51 23.34
N LEU A 490 9.82 10.42 24.46
CA LEU A 490 10.90 11.31 24.87
C LEU A 490 12.22 10.57 24.70
N LYS A 491 13.10 11.09 23.84
CA LYS A 491 14.49 10.63 23.66
C LYS A 491 15.45 11.67 24.23
N LYS A 492 16.41 11.22 25.01
CA LYS A 492 17.44 12.09 25.60
C LYS A 492 18.81 11.46 25.60
N GLN A 493 19.79 12.21 25.08
CA GLN A 493 21.22 11.94 25.26
C GLN A 493 21.62 12.58 26.61
N ALA A 494 21.67 11.76 27.65
CA ALA A 494 21.94 12.25 29.01
C ALA A 494 23.42 12.60 29.22
N THR A 495 24.32 11.77 28.65
CA THR A 495 25.77 12.00 28.58
C THR A 495 26.26 11.58 27.21
N ASP A 496 27.52 11.82 26.87
CA ASP A 496 28.09 11.40 25.59
C ASP A 496 28.05 9.86 25.40
N ASN A 497 27.99 9.10 26.48
CA ASN A 497 27.97 7.63 26.48
C ASN A 497 26.63 7.01 26.88
N PHE A 498 25.63 7.82 27.27
CA PHE A 498 24.36 7.30 27.74
C PHE A 498 23.18 8.04 27.14
N ALA A 499 22.35 7.30 26.42
CA ALA A 499 21.07 7.76 25.90
C ALA A 499 19.93 6.91 26.45
N TYR A 500 18.77 7.51 26.59
CA TYR A 500 17.54 6.78 26.91
C TYR A 500 16.35 7.33 26.16
N GLN A 501 15.35 6.49 26.02
CA GLN A 501 14.03 6.89 25.56
C GLN A 501 12.94 6.23 26.40
N ILE A 502 11.85 6.95 26.60
CA ILE A 502 10.65 6.48 27.30
C ILE A 502 9.43 6.98 26.56
N GLY A 503 8.40 6.20 26.53
CA GLY A 503 7.17 6.59 25.86
C GLY A 503 5.95 5.80 26.27
N ALA A 504 4.81 6.23 25.72
CA ALA A 504 3.52 5.61 25.92
C ALA A 504 2.78 5.45 24.59
N ASP A 505 1.99 4.40 24.49
CA ASP A 505 1.15 4.05 23.34
C ASP A 505 -0.27 3.76 23.85
N LEU A 506 -1.23 4.53 23.37
CA LEU A 506 -2.63 4.42 23.73
C LEU A 506 -3.46 4.19 22.47
N ARG A 507 -4.30 3.16 22.47
CA ARG A 507 -5.16 2.83 21.31
C ARG A 507 -6.54 2.44 21.76
N TYR A 508 -7.52 2.90 21.02
CA TYR A 508 -8.90 2.45 21.14
C TYR A 508 -9.39 2.04 19.75
N TYR A 509 -9.92 0.85 19.64
CA TYR A 509 -10.39 0.25 18.40
C TYR A 509 -11.76 -0.37 18.61
N LYS A 510 -12.67 -0.10 17.69
CA LYS A 510 -13.97 -0.76 17.58
C LYS A 510 -14.04 -1.46 16.21
N GLY A 511 -13.98 -2.79 16.20
CA GLY A 511 -14.30 -3.62 15.03
C GLY A 511 -15.80 -3.81 14.92
N ILE A 512 -16.34 -3.74 13.72
CA ILE A 512 -17.77 -3.87 13.43
C ILE A 512 -17.91 -4.99 12.40
N HIS A 513 -18.42 -6.13 12.84
CA HIS A 513 -18.50 -7.36 12.05
C HIS A 513 -19.95 -7.78 11.85
N TYR A 514 -20.37 -7.91 10.59
CA TYR A 514 -21.69 -8.42 10.24
C TYR A 514 -21.68 -9.01 8.83
N ARG A 515 -22.76 -9.68 8.48
CA ARG A 515 -23.03 -10.08 7.09
C ARG A 515 -24.22 -9.33 6.52
N ARG A 516 -24.21 -9.13 5.22
CA ARG A 516 -25.34 -8.59 4.43
C ARG A 516 -25.44 -9.32 3.10
N VAL A 517 -26.59 -9.23 2.48
CA VAL A 517 -26.78 -9.73 1.11
C VAL A 517 -26.05 -8.82 0.14
N ASP A 518 -25.22 -9.40 -0.74
CA ASP A 518 -24.50 -8.70 -1.80
C ASP A 518 -25.18 -8.86 -3.16
N ASN A 519 -25.65 -10.08 -3.48
CA ASN A 519 -26.38 -10.37 -4.72
C ASN A 519 -27.26 -11.59 -4.52
N LEU A 520 -28.55 -11.45 -4.85
CA LEU A 520 -29.55 -12.49 -4.66
C LEU A 520 -29.52 -13.59 -5.73
N LEU A 521 -28.74 -13.43 -6.80
CA LEU A 521 -28.60 -14.40 -7.89
C LEU A 521 -29.96 -14.92 -8.39
N GLY A 522 -30.89 -14.01 -8.69
CA GLY A 522 -32.21 -14.33 -9.24
C GLY A 522 -33.30 -14.69 -8.22
N ALA A 523 -32.98 -14.79 -6.95
CA ALA A 523 -33.99 -14.90 -5.89
C ALA A 523 -34.61 -13.53 -5.59
N ASP A 524 -35.86 -13.53 -5.06
CA ASP A 524 -36.53 -12.32 -4.60
C ASP A 524 -36.10 -11.94 -3.19
N GLY A 525 -35.55 -12.87 -2.42
CA GLY A 525 -35.10 -12.61 -1.06
C GLY A 525 -34.31 -13.76 -0.44
N TYR A 526 -33.67 -13.43 0.67
CA TYR A 526 -32.98 -14.36 1.54
C TYR A 526 -33.67 -14.41 2.91
N ARG A 527 -34.01 -15.59 3.38
CA ARG A 527 -34.58 -15.78 4.71
C ARG A 527 -33.48 -16.09 5.71
N ASP A 528 -33.31 -15.18 6.64
CA ASP A 528 -32.32 -15.30 7.70
C ASP A 528 -32.89 -16.12 8.88
N PHE A 529 -32.22 -17.24 9.21
CA PHE A 529 -32.46 -18.00 10.41
C PHE A 529 -31.28 -17.85 11.36
N ASP A 530 -31.05 -16.64 11.82
CA ASP A 530 -29.93 -16.36 12.69
C ASP A 530 -29.91 -17.31 13.91
N LYS A 531 -28.77 -17.96 14.09
CA LYS A 531 -28.54 -18.87 15.21
C LYS A 531 -28.10 -18.15 16.47
N TYR A 532 -27.61 -16.92 16.34
CA TYR A 532 -26.93 -16.18 17.41
C TYR A 532 -27.73 -14.99 17.90
N ASP A 533 -28.39 -14.28 17.00
CA ASP A 533 -29.24 -13.14 17.34
C ASP A 533 -30.69 -13.43 16.97
N ARG A 534 -31.53 -13.71 17.95
CA ARG A 534 -32.93 -14.12 17.76
C ARG A 534 -33.84 -13.03 17.24
N VAL A 535 -33.30 -11.83 16.98
CA VAL A 535 -34.09 -10.68 16.54
C VAL A 535 -34.54 -10.80 15.09
N SER A 536 -33.74 -11.43 14.21
CA SER A 536 -34.05 -11.58 12.79
C SER A 536 -34.64 -12.95 12.41
N ASN A 537 -34.93 -13.81 13.35
CA ASN A 537 -35.33 -15.20 13.12
C ASN A 537 -36.53 -15.31 12.16
N GLY A 538 -36.25 -15.70 10.93
CA GLY A 538 -37.23 -15.85 9.85
C GLY A 538 -37.50 -14.56 9.06
N ALA A 539 -36.79 -13.47 9.32
CA ALA A 539 -36.85 -12.25 8.50
C ALA A 539 -36.45 -12.53 7.04
N VAL A 540 -37.18 -11.92 6.12
CA VAL A 540 -36.86 -12.00 4.69
C VAL A 540 -36.22 -10.70 4.25
N ILE A 541 -34.97 -10.80 3.81
CA ILE A 541 -34.19 -9.68 3.28
C ILE A 541 -34.31 -9.68 1.75
N THR A 542 -34.93 -8.65 1.21
CA THR A 542 -35.13 -8.47 -0.24
C THR A 542 -34.16 -7.47 -0.84
N GLU A 543 -33.46 -6.70 -0.01
CA GLU A 543 -32.47 -5.73 -0.43
C GLU A 543 -31.09 -6.38 -0.53
N ALA A 544 -30.45 -6.21 -1.69
CA ALA A 544 -29.05 -6.55 -1.90
C ALA A 544 -28.22 -5.26 -2.03
N ILE A 545 -27.09 -5.20 -1.31
CA ILE A 545 -26.16 -4.08 -1.36
C ILE A 545 -24.87 -4.56 -2.01
N PRO A 546 -24.63 -4.27 -3.30
CA PRO A 546 -23.47 -4.74 -4.03
C PRO A 546 -22.15 -4.24 -3.43
N HIS A 547 -21.13 -5.11 -3.44
CA HIS A 547 -19.77 -4.79 -2.96
C HIS A 547 -19.06 -3.75 -3.84
N ASN A 548 -19.46 -3.62 -5.11
CA ASN A 548 -18.87 -2.70 -6.09
C ASN A 548 -19.59 -1.35 -6.17
N ASP A 549 -20.33 -0.98 -5.13
CA ASP A 549 -20.86 0.37 -4.98
C ASP A 549 -19.76 1.32 -4.49
N TRP A 550 -19.13 2.00 -5.44
CA TRP A 550 -18.08 2.98 -5.17
C TRP A 550 -18.56 4.16 -4.31
N GLY A 551 -19.83 4.57 -4.43
CA GLY A 551 -20.39 5.64 -3.62
C GLY A 551 -20.37 5.29 -2.13
N ARG A 552 -20.78 4.08 -1.79
CA ARG A 552 -20.71 3.58 -0.41
C ARG A 552 -19.26 3.38 0.06
N LEU A 553 -18.38 2.88 -0.81
CA LEU A 553 -16.99 2.62 -0.45
C LEU A 553 -16.22 3.91 -0.15
N TRP A 554 -16.49 4.99 -0.89
CA TRP A 554 -15.92 6.30 -0.60
C TRP A 554 -16.50 6.96 0.66
N ASN A 555 -17.77 6.69 0.98
CA ASN A 555 -18.46 7.24 2.16
C ASN A 555 -18.12 6.45 3.44
N VAL A 556 -16.89 6.57 3.91
CA VAL A 556 -16.44 5.85 5.13
C VAL A 556 -17.13 6.30 6.42
N PHE A 557 -17.77 7.47 6.42
CA PHE A 557 -18.53 7.99 7.55
C PHE A 557 -20.01 7.60 7.53
N GLY A 558 -20.47 6.89 6.47
CA GLY A 558 -21.82 6.34 6.40
C GLY A 558 -22.11 5.39 7.57
N SER A 559 -23.37 5.38 8.00
CA SER A 559 -23.85 4.47 9.02
C SER A 559 -23.72 3.01 8.56
N THR A 560 -23.28 2.14 9.45
CA THR A 560 -23.32 0.67 9.29
C THR A 560 -24.57 0.06 9.93
N ASP A 561 -25.33 0.84 10.68
CA ASP A 561 -26.47 0.36 11.43
C ASP A 561 -27.71 0.14 10.52
N ASP A 562 -27.78 0.89 9.43
CA ASP A 562 -28.89 0.84 8.47
C ASP A 562 -28.80 -0.34 7.49
N ASP A 563 -27.66 -1.03 7.41
CA ASP A 563 -27.51 -2.19 6.55
C ASP A 563 -28.36 -3.36 7.08
N PRO A 564 -29.17 -4.05 6.24
CA PRO A 564 -29.89 -5.24 6.65
C PRO A 564 -28.88 -6.37 6.92
N LYS A 565 -28.76 -6.72 8.20
CA LYS A 565 -27.78 -7.71 8.70
C LYS A 565 -28.36 -9.10 8.64
N ILE A 566 -27.50 -10.07 8.29
CA ILE A 566 -27.84 -11.50 8.24
C ILE A 566 -26.76 -12.33 8.96
N ASP A 567 -27.12 -13.53 9.42
CA ASP A 567 -26.26 -14.57 9.97
C ASP A 567 -25.55 -14.18 11.28
N TYR A 568 -24.76 -13.11 11.31
CA TYR A 568 -24.15 -12.59 12.53
C TYR A 568 -23.95 -11.06 12.48
N HIS A 569 -23.95 -10.49 13.69
CA HIS A 569 -23.62 -9.11 13.95
C HIS A 569 -22.94 -9.01 15.31
N ASN A 570 -21.70 -8.61 15.35
CA ASN A 570 -20.94 -8.43 16.59
C ASN A 570 -19.89 -7.34 16.46
N ASP A 571 -19.64 -6.64 17.56
CA ASP A 571 -18.58 -5.65 17.66
C ASP A 571 -17.43 -6.17 18.53
N GLY A 572 -16.20 -5.91 18.09
CA GLY A 572 -14.99 -6.13 18.86
C GLY A 572 -14.50 -4.80 19.45
N LEU A 573 -14.28 -4.74 20.76
CA LEU A 573 -13.72 -3.57 21.43
C LEU A 573 -12.33 -3.88 21.96
N VAL A 574 -11.33 -3.13 21.52
CA VAL A 574 -9.95 -3.27 22.00
C VAL A 574 -9.48 -1.94 22.56
N SER A 575 -9.05 -1.95 23.82
CA SER A 575 -8.35 -0.84 24.46
C SER A 575 -6.91 -1.30 24.77
N TRP A 576 -5.95 -0.62 24.23
CA TRP A 576 -4.54 -0.92 24.41
C TRP A 576 -3.84 0.24 25.11
N GLN A 577 -3.04 -0.11 26.12
CA GLN A 577 -2.21 0.85 26.82
C GLN A 577 -0.83 0.23 27.03
N GLY A 578 0.20 0.87 26.51
CA GLY A 578 1.57 0.40 26.60
C GLY A 578 2.51 1.48 27.08
N LEU A 579 3.42 1.11 27.99
CA LEU A 579 4.59 1.90 28.32
C LEU A 579 5.82 1.19 27.78
N PHE A 580 6.76 1.96 27.25
CA PHE A 580 8.00 1.40 26.73
C PHE A 580 9.19 2.27 27.11
N GLY A 581 10.36 1.65 27.14
CA GLY A 581 11.60 2.36 27.39
C GLY A 581 12.80 1.58 26.89
N GLN A 582 13.83 2.30 26.51
CA GLN A 582 15.11 1.77 26.09
C GLN A 582 16.23 2.64 26.66
N ALA A 583 17.32 2.01 27.04
CA ALA A 583 18.55 2.69 27.43
C ALA A 583 19.71 2.12 26.61
N GLU A 584 20.60 2.98 26.16
CA GLU A 584 21.79 2.64 25.43
C GLU A 584 23.02 3.21 26.15
N TRP A 585 23.97 2.34 26.45
CA TRP A 585 25.24 2.70 27.04
C TRP A 585 26.37 2.34 26.09
N LEU A 586 27.08 3.34 25.60
CA LEU A 586 28.26 3.16 24.75
C LEU A 586 29.48 2.97 25.67
N SER A 587 29.97 1.75 25.76
CA SER A 587 31.24 1.45 26.39
C SER A 587 32.36 1.53 25.37
N LEU A 588 33.25 2.53 25.50
CA LEU A 588 34.46 2.59 24.68
C LEU A 588 35.44 1.52 25.18
N ILE A 589 35.41 0.37 24.56
CA ILE A 589 36.55 -0.56 24.67
C ILE A 589 37.60 -0.05 23.68
N HIS A 590 38.67 0.51 24.20
CA HIS A 590 39.84 0.76 23.40
C HIS A 590 40.43 -0.60 23.01
N ILE A 591 40.28 -0.96 21.75
CA ILE A 591 40.98 -2.07 21.14
C ILE A 591 42.37 -1.57 20.73
#